data_a1f3af8238b16cd301a63bd79f098dbd
#
_entry.id   a1f3af8238b16cd301a63bd79f098dbd
#
_cell.length_a   1.000
_cell.length_b   1.000
_cell.length_c   1.000
_cell.angle_alpha   90.00
_cell.angle_beta   90.00
_cell.angle_gamma   90.00
#
_symmetry.space_group_name_H-M   'P 1'
#
loop_
_entity.id
_entity.type
_entity.pdbx_description
1 polymer ?
#
loop_
_entity_poly.entity_id
_entity_poly.type
_entity_poly.pdbx_seq_one_letter_code
_entity_poly.pdbx_strand_id
1 'polypeptide(L)'
;MPNWTDVYVEIKHNDVDMIRQLHKILDDPNPFNRIKPMPELVFRGNLSGEMRMKLGGANWYDWSVDNWGTKWDIDGCMSLSVSDNGLTLCANMLTAWSPPTGVFDELVSLGFDVKAQFLDEGWMYIGMYDNGESTSWDDPSEAPDELRDVFNMDEMEEMCDE
;
A
#
# COMPACT_ATOMS: atom_id res chain seq x y z
N MET A 1 1.63 18.53 3.53
CA MET A 1 0.97 17.28 3.94
C MET A 1 0.70 16.42 2.72
N PRO A 2 1.03 15.14 2.75
CA PRO A 2 0.70 14.28 1.62
C PRO A 2 -0.80 13.97 1.61
N ASN A 3 -1.32 13.73 0.42
CA ASN A 3 -2.61 13.06 0.31
C ASN A 3 -2.42 11.61 0.75
N TRP A 4 -3.41 11.07 1.43
CA TRP A 4 -3.39 9.69 1.88
C TRP A 4 -4.14 8.80 0.89
N THR A 5 -3.62 7.62 0.68
CA THR A 5 -4.30 6.57 -0.09
C THR A 5 -4.82 5.52 0.88
N ASP A 6 -6.12 5.28 0.83
CA ASP A 6 -6.75 4.20 1.61
C ASP A 6 -6.58 2.89 0.85
N VAL A 7 -6.00 1.88 1.50
CA VAL A 7 -5.65 0.61 0.88
C VAL A 7 -6.26 -0.55 1.67
N TYR A 8 -7.05 -1.37 1.00
CA TYR A 8 -7.52 -2.66 1.51
C TYR A 8 -6.76 -3.75 0.78
N VAL A 9 -6.14 -4.66 1.52
CA VAL A 9 -5.36 -5.74 0.94
C VAL A 9 -5.76 -7.09 1.52
N GLU A 10 -5.90 -8.09 0.64
CA GLU A 10 -6.14 -9.48 1.00
C GLU A 10 -4.92 -10.30 0.58
N ILE A 11 -4.31 -10.98 1.54
CA ILE A 11 -3.07 -11.74 1.34
C ILE A 11 -3.30 -13.18 1.74
N LYS A 12 -3.00 -14.11 0.85
CA LYS A 12 -3.16 -15.54 1.07
C LYS A 12 -1.84 -16.29 0.96
N HIS A 13 -1.72 -17.37 1.73
CA HIS A 13 -0.59 -18.29 1.66
C HIS A 13 -1.04 -19.67 2.13
N ASN A 14 -0.40 -20.72 1.62
CA ASN A 14 -0.70 -22.11 1.99
C ASN A 14 -0.10 -22.54 3.34
N ASP A 15 0.79 -21.73 3.92
CA ASP A 15 1.46 -21.99 5.18
C ASP A 15 0.96 -20.99 6.24
N VAL A 16 0.30 -21.50 7.27
CA VAL A 16 -0.22 -20.71 8.40
C VAL A 16 0.89 -19.87 9.08
N ASP A 17 2.10 -20.43 9.18
CA ASP A 17 3.22 -19.72 9.82
C ASP A 17 3.66 -18.50 9.03
N MET A 18 3.60 -18.54 7.70
CA MET A 18 3.91 -17.39 6.85
C MET A 18 2.89 -16.27 7.07
N ILE A 19 1.61 -16.59 7.16
CA ILE A 19 0.57 -15.61 7.45
C ILE A 19 0.75 -15.03 8.86
N ARG A 20 1.09 -15.86 9.84
CA ARG A 20 1.31 -15.41 11.23
C ARG A 20 2.49 -14.45 11.32
N GLN A 21 3.60 -14.75 10.65
CA GLN A 21 4.76 -13.87 10.60
C GLN A 21 4.44 -12.53 9.92
N LEU A 22 3.72 -12.59 8.80
CA LEU A 22 3.30 -11.37 8.08
C LEU A 22 2.36 -10.50 8.93
N HIS A 23 1.42 -11.12 9.63
CA HIS A 23 0.52 -10.42 10.56
C HIS A 23 1.32 -9.62 11.59
N LYS A 24 2.33 -10.24 12.19
CA LYS A 24 3.19 -9.57 13.17
C LYS A 24 3.95 -8.39 12.55
N ILE A 25 4.47 -8.55 11.34
CA ILE A 25 5.19 -7.49 10.63
C ILE A 25 4.27 -6.31 10.35
N LEU A 26 3.05 -6.57 9.86
CA LEU A 26 2.09 -5.52 9.51
C LEU A 26 1.48 -4.81 10.73
N ASP A 27 1.49 -5.46 11.88
CA ASP A 27 1.00 -4.87 13.13
C ASP A 27 2.04 -3.97 13.81
N ASP A 28 3.32 -4.18 13.52
CA ASP A 28 4.44 -3.40 14.07
C ASP A 28 4.73 -2.16 13.21
N PRO A 29 5.41 -1.14 13.76
CA PRO A 29 5.87 0.01 12.98
C PRO A 29 6.83 -0.36 11.85
N ASN A 30 6.78 0.39 10.76
CA ASN A 30 7.69 0.27 9.62
C ASN A 30 7.68 -1.11 8.95
N PRO A 31 6.49 -1.65 8.61
CA PRO A 31 6.40 -2.97 7.99
C PRO A 31 7.05 -3.05 6.60
N PHE A 32 7.03 -1.98 5.82
CA PHE A 32 7.60 -1.97 4.48
C PHE A 32 9.11 -2.19 4.50
N ASN A 33 9.79 -1.54 5.45
CA ASN A 33 11.23 -1.72 5.63
C ASN A 33 11.58 -3.15 6.09
N ARG A 34 10.68 -3.82 6.79
CA ARG A 34 10.88 -5.22 7.20
C ARG A 34 10.65 -6.19 6.05
N ILE A 35 9.70 -5.89 5.15
CA ILE A 35 9.40 -6.72 3.99
C ILE A 35 10.43 -6.51 2.88
N LYS A 36 10.75 -5.26 2.58
CA LYS A 36 11.75 -4.87 1.56
C LYS A 36 12.66 -3.80 2.15
N PRO A 37 13.76 -4.20 2.82
CA PRO A 37 14.61 -3.27 3.56
C PRO A 37 15.27 -2.22 2.69
N MET A 38 15.21 -0.96 3.15
CA MET A 38 15.97 0.14 2.56
C MET A 38 17.45 -0.05 2.87
N PRO A 39 18.34 -0.05 1.87
CA PRO A 39 19.78 -0.20 2.09
C PRO A 39 20.34 0.88 3.02
N GLU A 40 21.34 0.53 3.82
CA GLU A 40 21.97 1.48 4.78
C GLU A 40 22.62 2.67 4.10
N LEU A 41 23.09 2.52 2.87
CA LEU A 41 23.73 3.58 2.09
C LEU A 41 22.76 4.65 1.59
N VAL A 42 21.44 4.41 1.71
CA VAL A 42 20.43 5.38 1.29
C VAL A 42 20.36 6.51 2.35
N PHE A 43 20.46 7.74 1.89
CA PHE A 43 20.37 8.92 2.76
C PHE A 43 18.95 9.07 3.30
N ARG A 44 18.82 9.24 4.61
CA ARG A 44 17.52 9.28 5.32
C ARG A 44 17.21 10.63 5.98
N GLY A 45 18.07 11.62 5.79
CA GLY A 45 17.90 12.95 6.39
C GLY A 45 16.98 13.86 5.58
N ASN A 46 16.93 15.13 5.97
CA ASN A 46 16.17 16.14 5.26
C ASN A 46 16.72 16.34 3.85
N LEU A 47 15.85 16.25 2.84
CA LEU A 47 16.23 16.43 1.45
C LEU A 47 15.94 17.85 0.97
N SER A 48 17.00 18.54 0.53
CA SER A 48 16.87 19.72 -0.32
C SER A 48 16.97 19.30 -1.79
N GLY A 49 16.56 20.17 -2.71
CA GLY A 49 16.74 19.91 -4.14
C GLY A 49 18.19 19.67 -4.52
N GLU A 50 19.12 20.43 -3.87
CA GLU A 50 20.56 20.27 -4.08
C GLU A 50 21.07 18.90 -3.60
N MET A 51 20.66 18.46 -2.41
CA MET A 51 21.03 17.14 -1.89
C MET A 51 20.52 16.01 -2.79
N ARG A 52 19.30 16.14 -3.26
CA ARG A 52 18.69 15.15 -4.15
C ARG A 52 19.49 15.03 -5.46
N MET A 53 19.94 16.15 -6.02
CA MET A 53 20.76 16.15 -7.22
C MET A 53 22.11 15.46 -6.99
N LYS A 54 22.74 15.69 -5.85
CA LYS A 54 24.05 15.09 -5.51
C LYS A 54 23.97 13.59 -5.27
N LEU A 55 22.91 13.13 -4.61
CA LEU A 55 22.74 11.73 -4.23
C LEU A 55 22.15 10.86 -5.33
N GLY A 56 21.54 11.50 -6.34
CA GLY A 56 20.78 10.76 -7.35
C GLY A 56 19.67 9.95 -6.67
N GLY A 57 19.51 8.68 -7.04
CA GLY A 57 18.51 7.80 -6.44
C GLY A 57 18.85 7.24 -5.05
N ALA A 58 20.02 7.59 -4.50
CA ALA A 58 20.48 7.08 -3.21
C ALA A 58 19.97 7.93 -2.03
N ASN A 59 18.71 8.35 -2.08
CA ASN A 59 18.01 9.06 -1.02
C ASN A 59 16.70 8.37 -0.70
N TRP A 60 16.19 8.58 0.51
CA TRP A 60 14.99 7.87 1.00
C TRP A 60 13.74 8.11 0.14
N TYR A 61 13.58 9.31 -0.39
CA TYR A 61 12.40 9.67 -1.19
C TYR A 61 12.36 8.91 -2.51
N ASP A 62 13.40 9.04 -3.32
CA ASP A 62 13.46 8.36 -4.62
C ASP A 62 13.48 6.84 -4.44
N TRP A 63 14.22 6.36 -3.43
CA TRP A 63 14.27 4.93 -3.14
C TRP A 63 12.89 4.37 -2.75
N SER A 64 12.17 5.07 -1.86
CA SER A 64 10.83 4.62 -1.41
C SER A 64 9.83 4.58 -2.55
N VAL A 65 9.80 5.61 -3.39
CA VAL A 65 8.90 5.67 -4.54
C VAL A 65 9.23 4.56 -5.54
N ASP A 66 10.52 4.33 -5.83
CA ASP A 66 10.95 3.34 -6.81
C ASP A 66 10.80 1.90 -6.32
N ASN A 67 10.99 1.65 -5.03
CA ASN A 67 11.03 0.29 -4.47
C ASN A 67 9.77 -0.12 -3.70
N TRP A 68 9.17 0.79 -2.92
CA TRP A 68 7.91 0.51 -2.21
C TRP A 68 6.67 0.93 -3.00
N GLY A 69 6.82 1.90 -3.91
CA GLY A 69 5.71 2.47 -4.67
C GLY A 69 4.96 3.57 -3.92
N THR A 70 5.41 3.95 -2.73
CA THR A 70 4.81 4.97 -1.89
C THR A 70 5.90 5.87 -1.29
N LYS A 71 5.51 7.04 -0.79
CA LYS A 71 6.47 8.05 -0.33
C LYS A 71 7.30 7.60 0.86
N TRP A 72 6.68 6.98 1.87
CA TRP A 72 7.34 6.51 3.08
C TRP A 72 6.64 5.32 3.70
N ASP A 73 7.25 4.73 4.73
CA ASP A 73 6.69 3.62 5.48
C ASP A 73 5.50 4.07 6.35
N ILE A 74 4.80 3.12 6.95
CA ILE A 74 3.66 3.37 7.84
C ILE A 74 3.98 2.93 9.26
N ASP A 75 3.15 3.35 10.23
CA ASP A 75 3.28 2.96 11.64
C ASP A 75 2.61 1.62 11.96
N GLY A 76 2.21 0.89 10.95
CA GLY A 76 1.42 -0.33 11.05
C GLY A 76 0.07 -0.16 10.40
N CYS A 77 -0.63 -1.25 10.21
CA CYS A 77 -1.95 -1.23 9.59
C CYS A 77 -3.02 -0.74 10.56
N MET A 78 -4.05 -0.07 10.03
CA MET A 78 -5.19 0.42 10.82
C MET A 78 -6.04 -0.73 11.34
N SER A 79 -6.20 -1.78 10.55
CA SER A 79 -6.91 -2.98 10.93
C SER A 79 -6.24 -4.21 10.31
N LEU A 80 -6.28 -5.31 11.05
CA LEU A 80 -5.74 -6.59 10.62
C LEU A 80 -6.70 -7.69 11.08
N SER A 81 -6.98 -8.63 10.19
CA SER A 81 -7.77 -9.81 10.53
C SER A 81 -7.22 -11.03 9.79
N VAL A 82 -7.35 -12.19 10.41
CA VAL A 82 -6.94 -13.48 9.83
C VAL A 82 -8.15 -14.40 9.81
N SER A 83 -8.32 -15.13 8.72
CA SER A 83 -9.41 -16.09 8.56
C SER A 83 -9.30 -17.22 9.58
N ASP A 84 -10.41 -17.95 9.79
CA ASP A 84 -10.47 -19.05 10.77
C ASP A 84 -9.45 -20.16 10.48
N ASN A 85 -9.17 -20.41 9.20
CA ASN A 85 -8.17 -21.42 8.80
C ASN A 85 -6.73 -20.88 8.85
N GLY A 86 -6.52 -19.60 9.12
CA GLY A 86 -5.19 -18.99 9.23
C GLY A 86 -4.47 -18.75 7.91
N LEU A 87 -5.12 -18.93 6.76
CA LEU A 87 -4.49 -18.88 5.45
C LEU A 87 -4.75 -17.57 4.69
N THR A 88 -5.62 -16.70 5.19
CA THR A 88 -5.94 -15.41 4.58
C THR A 88 -5.82 -14.29 5.60
N LEU A 89 -5.08 -13.25 5.24
CA LEU A 89 -4.92 -12.04 6.04
C LEU A 89 -5.55 -10.87 5.29
N CYS A 90 -6.38 -10.10 5.97
CA CYS A 90 -6.95 -8.86 5.44
C CYS A 90 -6.44 -7.68 6.26
N ALA A 91 -6.02 -6.63 5.57
CA ALA A 91 -5.46 -5.44 6.21
C ALA A 91 -6.03 -4.17 5.57
N ASN A 92 -6.15 -3.13 6.39
CA ASN A 92 -6.42 -1.77 5.91
C ASN A 92 -5.26 -0.87 6.36
N MET A 93 -4.76 -0.06 5.43
CA MET A 93 -3.66 0.86 5.71
C MET A 93 -3.84 2.18 4.98
N LEU A 94 -3.26 3.24 5.55
CA LEU A 94 -3.16 4.54 4.89
C LEU A 94 -1.72 4.75 4.45
N THR A 95 -1.51 4.98 3.16
CA THR A 95 -0.19 5.19 2.58
C THR A 95 -0.06 6.59 1.98
N ALA A 96 1.16 7.10 1.93
CA ALA A 96 1.41 8.46 1.46
C ALA A 96 1.46 8.52 -0.07
N TRP A 97 0.51 9.24 -0.69
CA TRP A 97 0.36 9.55 -2.11
C TRP A 97 -0.10 8.39 -3.01
N SER A 98 0.36 7.17 -2.74
CA SER A 98 0.13 6.04 -3.64
C SER A 98 0.16 4.71 -2.87
N PRO A 99 -0.47 3.64 -3.42
CA PRO A 99 -0.43 2.34 -2.76
C PRO A 99 0.97 1.73 -2.83
N PRO A 100 1.34 0.87 -1.86
CA PRO A 100 2.68 0.29 -1.79
C PRO A 100 2.83 -0.90 -2.73
N THR A 101 2.68 -0.69 -4.03
CA THR A 101 2.70 -1.76 -5.03
C THR A 101 4.04 -2.48 -5.10
N GLY A 102 5.15 -1.78 -4.84
CA GLY A 102 6.48 -2.40 -4.77
C GLY A 102 6.63 -3.36 -3.59
N VAL A 103 5.99 -3.06 -2.46
CA VAL A 103 5.93 -3.97 -1.30
C VAL A 103 5.08 -5.19 -1.64
N PHE A 104 3.95 -4.99 -2.32
CA PHE A 104 3.09 -6.09 -2.78
C PHE A 104 3.83 -7.00 -3.76
N ASP A 105 4.60 -6.44 -4.70
CA ASP A 105 5.43 -7.21 -5.63
C ASP A 105 6.44 -8.08 -4.89
N GLU A 106 7.05 -7.57 -3.83
CA GLU A 106 7.97 -8.34 -2.99
C GLU A 106 7.25 -9.50 -2.30
N LEU A 107 6.06 -9.28 -1.75
CA LEU A 107 5.23 -10.33 -1.15
C LEU A 107 4.88 -11.42 -2.17
N VAL A 108 4.53 -11.02 -3.40
CA VAL A 108 4.26 -11.98 -4.48
C VAL A 108 5.50 -12.82 -4.77
N SER A 109 6.68 -12.20 -4.82
CA SER A 109 7.95 -12.91 -5.05
C SER A 109 8.29 -13.90 -3.93
N LEU A 110 7.78 -13.63 -2.71
CA LEU A 110 7.95 -14.52 -1.56
C LEU A 110 6.90 -15.64 -1.48
N GLY A 111 6.00 -15.72 -2.44
CA GLY A 111 5.02 -16.79 -2.54
C GLY A 111 3.61 -16.45 -2.02
N PHE A 112 3.34 -15.20 -1.66
CA PHE A 112 2.01 -14.77 -1.25
C PHE A 112 1.13 -14.45 -2.47
N ASP A 113 -0.18 -14.69 -2.32
CA ASP A 113 -1.20 -14.25 -3.27
C ASP A 113 -1.75 -12.90 -2.73
N VAL A 114 -1.56 -11.83 -3.48
CA VAL A 114 -1.87 -10.47 -3.01
C VAL A 114 -2.88 -9.79 -3.92
N LYS A 115 -4.01 -9.36 -3.34
CA LYS A 115 -5.03 -8.56 -4.03
C LYS A 115 -5.34 -7.35 -3.17
N ALA A 116 -5.38 -6.18 -3.79
CA ALA A 116 -5.64 -4.93 -3.08
C ALA A 116 -6.56 -4.01 -3.88
N GLN A 117 -7.27 -3.15 -3.15
CA GLN A 117 -8.04 -2.04 -3.71
C GLN A 117 -7.60 -0.77 -2.99
N PHE A 118 -7.52 0.34 -3.73
CA PHE A 118 -7.04 1.59 -3.16
C PHE A 118 -7.80 2.80 -3.72
N LEU A 119 -7.94 3.83 -2.87
CA LEU A 119 -8.62 5.08 -3.20
C LEU A 119 -7.86 6.26 -2.60
N ASP A 120 -7.56 7.26 -3.42
CA ASP A 120 -7.00 8.53 -2.95
C ASP A 120 -8.04 9.30 -2.11
N GLU A 121 -7.61 9.92 -1.00
CA GLU A 121 -8.52 10.66 -0.10
C GLU A 121 -9.24 11.82 -0.79
N GLY A 122 -8.64 12.43 -1.79
CA GLY A 122 -9.23 13.49 -2.59
C GLY A 122 -9.96 13.00 -3.83
N TRP A 123 -10.14 11.69 -3.99
CA TRP A 123 -10.79 11.05 -5.13
C TRP A 123 -10.12 11.36 -6.46
N MET A 124 -8.81 11.59 -6.44
CA MET A 124 -8.03 11.84 -7.66
C MET A 124 -7.78 10.57 -8.48
N TYR A 125 -7.86 9.40 -7.84
CA TYR A 125 -7.78 8.10 -8.51
C TYR A 125 -8.33 6.99 -7.60
N ILE A 126 -8.72 5.90 -8.23
CA ILE A 126 -9.08 4.64 -7.58
C ILE A 126 -8.44 3.50 -8.38
N GLY A 127 -8.12 2.39 -7.73
CA GLY A 127 -7.51 1.28 -8.46
C GLY A 127 -7.51 -0.05 -7.71
N MET A 128 -6.93 -1.03 -8.36
CA MET A 128 -6.76 -2.37 -7.83
C MET A 128 -5.42 -2.95 -8.22
N TYR A 129 -4.95 -3.89 -7.42
CA TYR A 129 -3.71 -4.64 -7.63
C TYR A 129 -4.02 -6.13 -7.51
N ASP A 130 -3.51 -6.94 -8.42
CA ASP A 130 -3.66 -8.39 -8.42
C ASP A 130 -2.35 -9.06 -8.85
N ASN A 131 -1.58 -9.57 -7.90
CA ASN A 131 -0.37 -10.37 -8.11
C ASN A 131 0.60 -9.80 -9.15
N GLY A 132 0.86 -8.50 -9.10
CA GLY A 132 1.79 -7.80 -9.98
C GLY A 132 1.13 -6.92 -11.03
N GLU A 133 -0.19 -7.00 -11.19
CA GLU A 133 -0.92 -6.18 -12.15
C GLU A 133 -1.70 -5.08 -11.43
N SER A 134 -1.40 -3.82 -11.76
CA SER A 134 -2.12 -2.65 -11.25
C SER A 134 -3.00 -2.05 -12.34
N THR A 135 -4.25 -1.74 -11.97
CA THR A 135 -5.18 -1.02 -12.84
C THR A 135 -5.76 0.14 -12.06
N SER A 136 -5.80 1.33 -12.63
CA SER A 136 -6.34 2.51 -11.96
C SER A 136 -7.14 3.38 -12.91
N TRP A 137 -8.04 4.17 -12.33
CA TRP A 137 -8.89 5.13 -13.03
C TRP A 137 -8.68 6.50 -12.39
N ASP A 138 -8.37 7.51 -13.21
CA ASP A 138 -8.20 8.90 -12.74
C ASP A 138 -9.53 9.53 -12.33
N ASP A 139 -10.62 9.06 -12.91
CA ASP A 139 -11.97 9.42 -12.48
C ASP A 139 -12.62 8.21 -11.80
N PRO A 140 -12.78 8.25 -10.47
CA PRO A 140 -13.38 7.12 -9.74
C PRO A 140 -14.80 6.75 -10.19
N SER A 141 -15.55 7.68 -10.80
CA SER A 141 -16.88 7.38 -11.32
C SER A 141 -16.86 6.39 -12.50
N GLU A 142 -15.74 6.27 -13.17
CA GLU A 142 -15.54 5.36 -14.31
C GLU A 142 -15.08 3.96 -13.88
N ALA A 143 -14.75 3.77 -12.59
CA ALA A 143 -14.33 2.48 -12.08
C ALA A 143 -15.49 1.48 -12.02
N PRO A 144 -15.20 0.17 -12.06
CA PRO A 144 -16.24 -0.86 -11.90
C PRO A 144 -17.00 -0.71 -10.57
N ASP A 145 -18.29 -1.02 -10.58
CA ASP A 145 -19.15 -0.92 -9.40
C ASP A 145 -18.59 -1.72 -8.22
N GLU A 146 -18.06 -2.92 -8.47
CA GLU A 146 -17.45 -3.77 -7.44
C GLU A 146 -16.33 -3.05 -6.69
N LEU A 147 -15.50 -2.29 -7.40
CA LEU A 147 -14.40 -1.54 -6.80
C LEU A 147 -14.93 -0.32 -6.02
N ARG A 148 -15.89 0.38 -6.56
CA ARG A 148 -16.52 1.53 -5.91
C ARG A 148 -17.24 1.12 -4.61
N ASP A 149 -17.86 -0.06 -4.60
CA ASP A 149 -18.57 -0.61 -3.45
C ASP A 149 -17.63 -0.87 -2.27
N VAL A 150 -16.37 -1.23 -2.51
CA VAL A 150 -15.36 -1.44 -1.45
C VAL A 150 -15.23 -0.20 -0.57
N PHE A 151 -15.35 0.99 -1.17
CA PHE A 151 -15.17 2.27 -0.49
C PHE A 151 -16.51 3.00 -0.22
N ASN A 152 -17.66 2.34 -0.46
CA ASN A 152 -19.00 2.92 -0.26
C ASN A 152 -19.18 4.27 -0.97
N MET A 153 -18.62 4.41 -2.18
CA MET A 153 -18.54 5.69 -2.88
C MET A 153 -19.91 6.26 -3.24
N ASP A 154 -20.85 5.40 -3.67
CA ASP A 154 -22.19 5.84 -4.07
C ASP A 154 -22.95 6.44 -2.88
N GLU A 155 -22.83 5.85 -1.70
CA GLU A 155 -23.41 6.40 -0.47
C GLU A 155 -22.78 7.75 -0.09
N MET A 156 -21.47 7.88 -0.26
CA MET A 156 -20.75 9.12 0.03
C MET A 156 -21.10 10.24 -0.94
N GLU A 157 -21.30 9.92 -2.22
CA GLU A 157 -21.74 10.89 -3.23
C GLU A 157 -23.15 11.42 -2.89
N GLU A 158 -24.08 10.54 -2.51
CA GLU A 158 -25.43 10.93 -2.10
C GLU A 158 -25.41 11.85 -0.87
N MET A 159 -24.52 11.61 0.09
CA MET A 159 -24.37 12.45 1.28
C MET A 159 -23.79 13.84 0.96
N CYS A 160 -22.95 13.94 -0.06
CA CYS A 160 -22.34 15.21 -0.47
C CYS A 160 -23.30 16.08 -1.29
N ASP A 161 -24.29 15.50 -1.95
CA ASP A 161 -25.29 16.21 -2.76
C ASP A 161 -26.46 16.79 -1.92
N GLU A 162 -26.56 16.43 -0.65
CA GLU A 162 -27.51 17.03 0.29
C GLU A 162 -26.92 18.29 0.92
#